data_6f1b99e82667d1ef4c84df26cf42aee7
#
_entry.id   6f1b99e82667d1ef4c84df26cf42aee7
#
_cell.length_a   1.000
_cell.length_b   1.000
_cell.length_c   1.000
_cell.angle_alpha   90.00
_cell.angle_beta   90.00
_cell.angle_gamma   90.00
#
_symmetry.space_group_name_H-M   'P 1'
#
loop_
_entity.id
_entity.type
_entity.pdbx_description
1 polymer ?
#
loop_
_entity_poly.entity_id
_entity_poly.type
_entity_poly.pdbx_seq_one_letter_code
_entity_poly.pdbx_strand_id
1 'polypeptide(L)'
;MKKRTAVWPLLLIFLACCQMAFAQENTQSQNTEKQSTSSSATGGQEKNIQEYVELLRSNVREQKAEIMGAVMQLDVDQAAKFWPLYSEYDAELTKLNNLRLANIQEYATNYDQMTDAKADELIQNAFDYRKQRSELLAKYYGRLKASLGAIQAARFLQVEDQLLLIIDLQIESVLPVVGQGS
;
A
#
# COMPACT_ATOMS: atom_id res chain seq x y z
N MET A 1 -14.56 -9.56 35.83
CA MET A 1 -15.09 -8.70 34.75
C MET A 1 -13.94 -7.90 34.15
N LYS A 2 -13.30 -8.39 33.08
CA LYS A 2 -12.18 -7.69 32.38
C LYS A 2 -12.76 -6.66 31.42
N LYS A 3 -12.40 -5.37 31.63
CA LYS A 3 -12.79 -4.26 30.77
C LYS A 3 -12.17 -4.47 29.39
N ARG A 4 -13.01 -4.71 28.38
CA ARG A 4 -12.61 -4.70 26.96
C ARG A 4 -12.41 -3.23 26.59
N THR A 5 -11.17 -2.75 26.63
CA THR A 5 -10.81 -1.44 26.08
C THR A 5 -10.92 -1.52 24.55
N ALA A 6 -11.86 -0.79 24.01
CA ALA A 6 -12.14 -0.74 22.58
C ALA A 6 -10.97 -0.09 21.85
N VAL A 7 -10.32 -0.84 21.01
CA VAL A 7 -9.23 -0.40 20.10
C VAL A 7 -9.79 0.41 18.91
N TRP A 8 -11.11 0.55 18.84
CA TRP A 8 -11.85 1.23 17.77
C TRP A 8 -11.50 2.72 17.54
N PRO A 9 -11.14 3.54 18.55
CA PRO A 9 -10.87 4.97 18.31
C PRO A 9 -9.56 5.24 17.54
N LEU A 10 -8.59 4.33 17.53
CA LEU A 10 -7.32 4.53 16.80
C LEU A 10 -7.48 4.39 15.27
N LEU A 11 -8.43 3.58 14.82
CA LEU A 11 -8.74 3.43 13.40
C LEU A 11 -9.43 4.67 12.81
N LEU A 12 -10.23 5.38 13.63
CA LEU A 12 -10.94 6.60 13.20
C LEU A 12 -10.01 7.82 13.10
N ILE A 13 -8.92 7.85 13.85
CA ILE A 13 -7.94 8.96 13.80
C ILE A 13 -7.17 8.94 12.48
N PHE A 14 -6.94 7.75 11.90
CA PHE A 14 -6.28 7.62 10.59
C PHE A 14 -7.14 8.18 9.44
N LEU A 15 -8.47 8.07 9.54
CA LEU A 15 -9.40 8.60 8.55
C LEU A 15 -9.51 10.14 8.61
N ALA A 16 -9.32 10.73 9.80
CA ALA A 16 -9.47 12.17 10.00
C ALA A 16 -8.26 12.98 9.48
N CYS A 17 -7.06 12.40 9.46
CA CYS A 17 -5.86 13.10 8.98
C CYS A 17 -5.82 13.26 7.44
N CYS A 18 -6.57 12.43 6.70
CA CYS A 18 -6.61 12.49 5.23
C CYS A 18 -7.53 13.60 4.67
N GLN A 19 -8.38 14.24 5.51
CA GLN A 19 -9.35 15.25 5.05
C GLN A 19 -8.84 16.70 5.08
N MET A 20 -7.65 16.97 5.60
CA MET A 20 -7.11 18.34 5.72
C MET A 20 -6.27 18.81 4.52
N ALA A 21 -6.05 17.99 3.50
CA ALA A 21 -5.18 18.33 2.37
C ALA A 21 -5.91 18.79 1.09
N PHE A 22 -7.25 18.97 1.11
CA PHE A 22 -8.03 19.33 -0.09
C PHE A 22 -8.77 20.67 -0.02
N ALA A 23 -8.24 21.67 0.67
CA ALA A 23 -8.82 23.02 0.63
C ALA A 23 -7.71 24.07 0.52
N GLN A 24 -7.48 24.51 -0.69
CA GLN A 24 -6.96 25.79 -1.19
C GLN A 24 -6.18 25.55 -2.50
N GLU A 25 -6.32 26.23 -3.62
CA GLU A 25 -6.78 27.58 -3.87
C GLU A 25 -7.08 27.71 -5.38
N ASN A 26 -8.22 28.28 -5.72
CA ASN A 26 -8.54 28.65 -7.10
C ASN A 26 -8.48 30.19 -7.17
N THR A 27 -7.45 30.74 -7.82
CA THR A 27 -7.51 32.14 -8.29
C THR A 27 -6.87 32.27 -9.67
N GLN A 28 -7.68 32.81 -10.56
CA GLN A 28 -7.44 33.08 -11.98
C GLN A 28 -6.15 33.84 -12.26
N SER A 29 -5.51 33.53 -13.37
CA SER A 29 -5.09 34.50 -14.37
C SER A 29 -4.97 33.86 -15.76
N GLN A 30 -5.80 34.30 -16.66
CA GLN A 30 -5.66 34.08 -18.10
C GLN A 30 -4.41 34.80 -18.61
N ASN A 31 -3.56 34.11 -19.34
CA ASN A 31 -3.01 34.70 -20.57
C ASN A 31 -2.55 33.63 -21.57
N THR A 32 -2.87 33.92 -22.79
CA THR A 32 -2.68 33.21 -24.02
C THR A 32 -1.18 33.02 -24.33
N GLU A 33 -0.73 31.77 -24.62
CA GLU A 33 0.20 31.54 -25.73
C GLU A 33 0.20 30.08 -26.18
N LYS A 34 0.17 29.92 -27.47
CA LYS A 34 0.07 28.65 -28.20
C LYS A 34 1.42 27.94 -28.30
N GLN A 35 1.35 26.63 -28.21
CA GLN A 35 2.10 25.68 -29.05
C GLN A 35 3.41 25.09 -28.52
N SER A 36 3.41 23.76 -28.54
CA SER A 36 4.53 22.81 -28.46
C SER A 36 5.06 22.45 -27.07
N THR A 37 4.42 21.44 -26.41
CA THR A 37 5.09 20.48 -25.52
C THR A 37 4.17 19.31 -25.18
N SER A 38 3.91 18.41 -26.12
CA SER A 38 3.23 17.14 -25.82
C SER A 38 4.17 16.05 -25.30
N SER A 39 5.48 16.34 -25.20
CA SER A 39 6.51 15.36 -24.77
C SER A 39 6.96 15.52 -23.33
N SER A 40 6.64 16.62 -22.66
CA SER A 40 7.10 16.90 -21.28
C SER A 40 6.06 16.54 -20.21
N ALA A 41 4.80 16.35 -20.59
CA ALA A 41 3.72 16.10 -19.63
C ALA A 41 3.74 14.65 -19.09
N THR A 42 4.07 13.67 -19.95
CA THR A 42 4.09 12.26 -19.60
C THR A 42 5.23 11.94 -18.60
N GLY A 43 6.42 12.45 -18.84
CA GLY A 43 7.56 12.25 -17.93
C GLY A 43 7.40 12.92 -16.56
N GLY A 44 6.62 14.00 -16.47
CA GLY A 44 6.29 14.67 -15.21
C GLY A 44 5.29 13.87 -14.37
N GLN A 45 4.31 13.24 -15.01
CA GLN A 45 3.28 12.46 -14.35
C GLN A 45 3.82 11.12 -13.81
N GLU A 46 4.67 10.44 -14.57
CA GLU A 46 5.38 9.24 -14.11
C GLU A 46 6.26 9.51 -12.89
N LYS A 47 7.01 10.60 -12.91
CA LYS A 47 7.88 11.00 -11.81
C LYS A 47 7.08 11.33 -10.55
N ASN A 48 5.96 12.02 -10.67
CA ASN A 48 5.07 12.35 -9.57
C ASN A 48 4.43 11.10 -8.95
N ILE A 49 4.01 10.13 -9.76
CA ILE A 49 3.47 8.85 -9.26
C ILE A 49 4.54 8.07 -8.50
N GLN A 50 5.76 8.05 -9.00
CA GLN A 50 6.89 7.36 -8.38
C GLN A 50 7.27 7.98 -7.04
N GLU A 51 7.40 9.30 -6.96
CA GLU A 51 7.68 10.03 -5.72
C GLU A 51 6.56 9.85 -4.68
N TYR A 52 5.29 9.87 -5.12
CA TYR A 52 4.14 9.67 -4.26
C TYR A 52 4.10 8.24 -3.68
N VAL A 53 4.38 7.23 -4.50
CA VAL A 53 4.43 5.82 -4.03
C VAL A 53 5.59 5.59 -3.07
N GLU A 54 6.77 6.20 -3.29
CA GLU A 54 7.88 6.10 -2.35
C GLU A 54 7.58 6.80 -1.02
N LEU A 55 6.93 7.96 -1.06
CA LEU A 55 6.50 8.67 0.14
C LEU A 55 5.48 7.86 0.94
N LEU A 56 4.49 7.27 0.27
CA LEU A 56 3.53 6.36 0.91
C LEU A 56 4.22 5.13 1.51
N ARG A 57 5.24 4.57 0.84
CA ARG A 57 6.00 3.42 1.34
C ARG A 57 6.76 3.71 2.62
N SER A 58 7.47 4.84 2.69
CA SER A 58 8.27 5.18 3.86
C SER A 58 7.38 5.45 5.07
N ASN A 59 6.39 6.34 4.93
CA ASN A 59 5.47 6.70 6.01
C ASN A 59 4.62 5.52 6.48
N VAL A 60 4.13 4.70 5.55
CA VAL A 60 3.30 3.53 5.87
C VAL A 60 4.11 2.45 6.59
N ARG A 61 5.38 2.24 6.23
CA ARG A 61 6.22 1.23 6.89
C ARG A 61 6.46 1.56 8.36
N GLU A 62 6.80 2.80 8.69
CA GLU A 62 7.01 3.24 10.06
C GLU A 62 5.72 3.16 10.87
N GLN A 63 4.63 3.71 10.34
CA GLN A 63 3.31 3.66 10.97
C GLN A 63 2.79 2.22 11.15
N LYS A 64 3.05 1.36 10.17
CA LYS A 64 2.68 -0.07 10.21
C LYS A 64 3.34 -0.81 11.38
N ALA A 65 4.64 -0.61 11.59
CA ALA A 65 5.38 -1.21 12.70
C ALA A 65 4.88 -0.68 14.05
N GLU A 66 4.60 0.62 14.15
CA GLU A 66 4.06 1.24 15.35
C GLU A 66 2.66 0.70 15.71
N ILE A 67 1.75 0.64 14.73
CA ILE A 67 0.41 0.08 14.91
C ILE A 67 0.50 -1.40 15.30
N MET A 68 1.36 -2.17 14.62
CA MET A 68 1.58 -3.58 14.95
C MET A 68 2.06 -3.75 16.38
N GLY A 69 3.03 -2.95 16.84
CA GLY A 69 3.52 -2.97 18.21
C GLY A 69 2.42 -2.66 19.24
N ALA A 70 1.60 -1.65 18.97
CA ALA A 70 0.51 -1.23 19.86
C ALA A 70 -0.61 -2.29 19.95
N VAL A 71 -0.96 -2.94 18.83
CA VAL A 71 -2.08 -3.89 18.79
C VAL A 71 -1.68 -5.28 19.27
N MET A 72 -0.45 -5.73 19.00
CA MET A 72 0.00 -7.06 19.38
C MET A 72 0.09 -7.27 20.88
N GLN A 73 0.36 -6.22 21.65
CA GLN A 73 0.44 -6.26 23.13
C GLN A 73 1.29 -7.43 23.65
N LEU A 74 2.49 -7.56 23.06
CA LEU A 74 3.42 -8.64 23.38
C LEU A 74 4.16 -8.34 24.69
N ASP A 75 4.39 -9.37 25.50
CA ASP A 75 5.37 -9.29 26.58
C ASP A 75 6.81 -9.32 25.99
N VAL A 76 7.81 -9.16 26.87
CA VAL A 76 9.22 -9.05 26.44
C VAL A 76 9.69 -10.30 25.69
N ASP A 77 9.32 -11.49 26.17
CA ASP A 77 9.73 -12.77 25.57
C ASP A 77 9.04 -13.00 24.21
N GLN A 78 7.77 -12.63 24.12
CA GLN A 78 7.01 -12.67 22.88
C GLN A 78 7.55 -11.67 21.86
N ALA A 79 7.86 -10.45 22.29
CA ALA A 79 8.41 -9.41 21.43
C ALA A 79 9.77 -9.82 20.85
N ALA A 80 10.65 -10.43 21.66
CA ALA A 80 11.93 -10.94 21.21
C ALA A 80 11.82 -12.01 20.11
N LYS A 81 10.72 -12.76 20.06
CA LYS A 81 10.43 -13.76 19.03
C LYS A 81 9.69 -13.18 17.82
N PHE A 82 8.81 -12.21 18.06
CA PHE A 82 7.97 -11.61 17.03
C PHE A 82 8.75 -10.72 16.06
N TRP A 83 9.49 -9.74 16.57
CA TRP A 83 10.10 -8.72 15.74
C TRP A 83 11.10 -9.24 14.69
N PRO A 84 11.94 -10.25 14.97
CA PRO A 84 12.78 -10.83 13.92
C PRO A 84 11.94 -11.45 12.78
N LEU A 85 10.87 -12.19 13.11
CA LEU A 85 9.97 -12.78 12.11
C LEU A 85 9.21 -11.72 11.31
N TYR A 86 8.76 -10.66 11.97
CA TYR A 86 8.09 -9.54 11.34
C TYR A 86 9.04 -8.79 10.38
N SER A 87 10.28 -8.57 10.79
CA SER A 87 11.30 -7.93 9.93
C SER A 87 11.61 -8.75 8.67
N GLU A 88 11.71 -10.07 8.80
CA GLU A 88 11.87 -10.96 7.63
C GLU A 88 10.66 -10.90 6.71
N TYR A 89 9.45 -10.95 7.27
CA TYR A 89 8.20 -10.79 6.54
C TYR A 89 8.15 -9.47 5.78
N ASP A 90 8.44 -8.35 6.45
CA ASP A 90 8.40 -7.01 5.83
C ASP A 90 9.43 -6.86 4.71
N ALA A 91 10.60 -7.47 4.85
CA ALA A 91 11.62 -7.49 3.79
C ALA A 91 11.16 -8.30 2.56
N GLU A 92 10.50 -9.45 2.75
CA GLU A 92 9.94 -10.23 1.64
C GLU A 92 8.73 -9.51 1.01
N LEU A 93 7.85 -8.92 1.80
CA LEU A 93 6.73 -8.11 1.32
C LEU A 93 7.20 -6.90 0.49
N THR A 94 8.29 -6.26 0.92
CA THR A 94 8.89 -5.15 0.17
C THR A 94 9.32 -5.56 -1.24
N LYS A 95 9.87 -6.77 -1.41
CA LYS A 95 10.23 -7.28 -2.75
C LYS A 95 9.00 -7.48 -3.63
N LEU A 96 7.92 -8.02 -3.07
CA LEU A 96 6.64 -8.16 -3.81
C LEU A 96 6.04 -6.79 -4.17
N ASN A 97 6.09 -5.84 -3.25
CA ASN A 97 5.60 -4.49 -3.52
C ASN A 97 6.40 -3.79 -4.62
N ASN A 98 7.69 -4.10 -4.79
CA ASN A 98 8.49 -3.60 -5.90
C ASN A 98 8.00 -4.14 -7.26
N LEU A 99 7.58 -5.42 -7.32
CA LEU A 99 6.98 -5.97 -8.53
C LEU A 99 5.63 -5.30 -8.85
N ARG A 100 4.80 -5.08 -7.84
CA ARG A 100 3.55 -4.33 -8.00
C ARG A 100 3.80 -2.91 -8.52
N LEU A 101 4.78 -2.21 -7.96
CA LEU A 101 5.13 -0.87 -8.41
C LEU A 101 5.57 -0.86 -9.87
N ALA A 102 6.43 -1.79 -10.28
CA ALA A 102 6.85 -1.91 -11.67
C ALA A 102 5.65 -2.13 -12.61
N ASN A 103 4.69 -2.99 -12.20
CA ASN A 103 3.47 -3.22 -12.97
C ASN A 103 2.59 -1.96 -13.09
N ILE A 104 2.48 -1.16 -12.02
CA ILE A 104 1.75 0.12 -12.02
C ILE A 104 2.44 1.15 -12.92
N GLN A 105 3.76 1.23 -12.89
CA GLN A 105 4.54 2.11 -13.75
C GLN A 105 4.36 1.73 -15.23
N GLU A 106 4.38 0.45 -15.52
CA GLU A 106 4.15 -0.05 -16.87
C GLU A 106 2.72 0.22 -17.35
N TYR A 107 1.73 0.11 -16.47
CA TYR A 107 0.37 0.55 -16.73
C TYR A 107 0.30 2.03 -17.09
N ALA A 108 0.93 2.91 -16.29
CA ALA A 108 0.93 4.35 -16.53
C ALA A 108 1.61 4.70 -17.88
N THR A 109 2.73 4.06 -18.19
CA THR A 109 3.48 4.29 -19.44
C THR A 109 2.68 3.89 -20.69
N ASN A 110 1.87 2.82 -20.60
CA ASN A 110 1.11 2.29 -21.72
C ASN A 110 -0.35 2.78 -21.76
N TYR A 111 -0.77 3.64 -20.85
CA TYR A 111 -2.17 3.99 -20.64
C TYR A 111 -2.85 4.52 -21.90
N ASP A 112 -2.22 5.48 -22.61
CA ASP A 112 -2.78 6.13 -23.82
C ASP A 112 -2.74 5.23 -25.07
N GLN A 113 -1.94 4.17 -25.06
CA GLN A 113 -1.74 3.25 -26.17
C GLN A 113 -1.95 1.79 -25.75
N MET A 114 -2.86 1.58 -24.79
CA MET A 114 -3.14 0.27 -24.24
C MET A 114 -3.65 -0.68 -25.32
N THR A 115 -2.98 -1.83 -25.45
CA THR A 115 -3.43 -2.94 -26.31
C THR A 115 -4.06 -4.05 -25.45
N ASP A 116 -4.91 -4.89 -26.05
CA ASP A 116 -5.49 -6.06 -25.38
C ASP A 116 -4.42 -6.97 -24.77
N ALA A 117 -3.33 -7.21 -25.50
CA ALA A 117 -2.23 -8.05 -25.04
C ALA A 117 -1.51 -7.43 -23.83
N LYS A 118 -1.27 -6.10 -23.84
CA LYS A 118 -0.63 -5.41 -22.71
C LYS A 118 -1.57 -5.35 -21.50
N ALA A 119 -2.85 -5.11 -21.72
CA ALA A 119 -3.85 -5.14 -20.65
C ALA A 119 -3.92 -6.51 -19.98
N ASP A 120 -3.94 -7.60 -20.75
CA ASP A 120 -3.92 -8.97 -20.21
C ASP A 120 -2.65 -9.25 -19.41
N GLU A 121 -1.47 -8.91 -19.95
CA GLU A 121 -0.18 -9.05 -19.26
C GLU A 121 -0.20 -8.35 -17.88
N LEU A 122 -0.62 -7.08 -17.83
CA LEU A 122 -0.67 -6.30 -16.61
C LEU A 122 -1.64 -6.90 -15.56
N ILE A 123 -2.77 -7.43 -16.02
CA ILE A 123 -3.74 -8.11 -15.14
C ILE A 123 -3.18 -9.45 -14.62
N GLN A 124 -2.50 -10.23 -15.46
CA GLN A 124 -1.85 -11.47 -15.01
C GLN A 124 -0.78 -11.16 -13.94
N ASN A 125 0.05 -10.14 -14.15
CA ASN A 125 1.02 -9.69 -13.14
C ASN A 125 0.33 -9.28 -11.82
N ALA A 126 -0.83 -8.62 -11.89
CA ALA A 126 -1.59 -8.25 -10.70
C ALA A 126 -2.15 -9.47 -9.97
N PHE A 127 -2.62 -10.51 -10.69
CA PHE A 127 -3.05 -11.77 -10.08
C PHE A 127 -1.89 -12.50 -9.42
N ASP A 128 -0.75 -12.59 -10.07
CA ASP A 128 0.45 -13.22 -9.52
C ASP A 128 0.95 -12.51 -8.26
N TYR A 129 0.95 -11.18 -8.23
CA TYR A 129 1.25 -10.41 -7.03
C TYR A 129 0.30 -10.75 -5.87
N ARG A 130 -1.01 -10.77 -6.11
CA ARG A 130 -2.01 -11.08 -5.07
C ARG A 130 -1.84 -12.49 -4.52
N LYS A 131 -1.58 -13.46 -5.40
CA LYS A 131 -1.30 -14.85 -5.03
C LYS A 131 -0.06 -14.96 -4.15
N GLN A 132 1.07 -14.40 -4.59
CA GLN A 132 2.33 -14.42 -3.85
C GLN A 132 2.21 -13.71 -2.49
N ARG A 133 1.47 -12.62 -2.41
CA ARG A 133 1.21 -11.93 -1.14
C ARG A 133 0.40 -12.79 -0.18
N SER A 134 -0.63 -13.48 -0.66
CA SER A 134 -1.41 -14.42 0.16
C SER A 134 -0.58 -15.60 0.66
N GLU A 135 0.29 -16.16 -0.18
CA GLU A 135 1.21 -17.22 0.18
C GLU A 135 2.24 -16.75 1.22
N LEU A 136 2.75 -15.52 1.09
CA LEU A 136 3.65 -14.91 2.05
C LEU A 136 2.99 -14.74 3.43
N LEU A 137 1.77 -14.24 3.48
CA LEU A 137 0.99 -14.11 4.71
C LEU A 137 0.77 -15.47 5.38
N ALA A 138 0.39 -16.49 4.60
CA ALA A 138 0.19 -17.84 5.10
C ALA A 138 1.49 -18.46 5.66
N LYS A 139 2.64 -18.24 4.99
CA LYS A 139 3.96 -18.64 5.44
C LYS A 139 4.29 -18.07 6.81
N TYR A 140 4.14 -16.76 6.98
CA TYR A 140 4.48 -16.09 8.24
C TYR A 140 3.46 -16.30 9.34
N TYR A 141 2.18 -16.47 9.01
CA TYR A 141 1.20 -16.99 9.95
C TYR A 141 1.63 -18.33 10.55
N GLY A 142 2.09 -19.27 9.71
CA GLY A 142 2.57 -20.57 10.16
C GLY A 142 3.80 -20.45 11.09
N ARG A 143 4.78 -19.62 10.75
CA ARG A 143 5.98 -19.39 11.55
C ARG A 143 5.65 -18.73 12.89
N LEU A 144 4.81 -17.72 12.90
CA LEU A 144 4.36 -17.03 14.10
C LEU A 144 3.52 -17.94 15.00
N LYS A 145 2.65 -18.78 14.39
CA LYS A 145 1.87 -19.78 15.12
C LYS A 145 2.77 -20.77 15.85
N ALA A 146 3.84 -21.24 15.22
CA ALA A 146 4.80 -22.15 15.83
C ALA A 146 5.59 -21.48 16.97
N SER A 147 5.88 -20.19 16.88
CA SER A 147 6.70 -19.44 17.84
C SER A 147 5.91 -18.84 19.00
N LEU A 148 4.69 -18.33 18.76
CA LEU A 148 3.90 -17.50 19.68
C LEU A 148 2.49 -18.06 19.97
N GLY A 149 2.10 -19.14 19.28
CA GLY A 149 0.77 -19.71 19.38
C GLY A 149 -0.25 -19.08 18.43
N ALA A 150 -1.36 -19.79 18.24
CA ALA A 150 -2.37 -19.46 17.22
C ALA A 150 -3.06 -18.10 17.46
N ILE A 151 -3.26 -17.69 18.71
CA ILE A 151 -3.95 -16.43 19.05
C ILE A 151 -3.11 -15.23 18.59
N GLN A 152 -1.81 -15.22 18.90
CA GLN A 152 -0.92 -14.13 18.50
C GLN A 152 -0.70 -14.11 16.98
N ALA A 153 -0.55 -15.28 16.35
CA ALA A 153 -0.45 -15.37 14.91
C ALA A 153 -1.72 -14.89 14.18
N ALA A 154 -2.91 -15.21 14.70
CA ALA A 154 -4.18 -14.72 14.16
C ALA A 154 -4.33 -13.21 14.33
N ARG A 155 -3.90 -12.65 15.46
CA ARG A 155 -3.90 -11.21 15.70
C ARG A 155 -2.98 -10.48 14.71
N PHE A 156 -1.75 -10.98 14.51
CA PHE A 156 -0.85 -10.48 13.47
C PHE A 156 -1.52 -10.47 12.10
N LEU A 157 -2.05 -11.62 11.66
CA LEU A 157 -2.67 -11.74 10.33
C LEU A 157 -3.83 -10.75 10.16
N GLN A 158 -4.69 -10.64 11.17
CA GLN A 158 -5.86 -9.77 11.12
C GLN A 158 -5.48 -8.28 11.02
N VAL A 159 -4.46 -7.84 11.78
CA VAL A 159 -3.97 -6.47 11.73
C VAL A 159 -3.26 -6.19 10.41
N GLU A 160 -2.43 -7.12 9.96
CA GLU A 160 -1.69 -6.99 8.70
C GLU A 160 -2.63 -6.89 7.50
N ASP A 161 -3.65 -7.76 7.42
CA ASP A 161 -4.66 -7.70 6.35
C ASP A 161 -5.40 -6.36 6.34
N GLN A 162 -5.76 -5.82 7.51
CA GLN A 162 -6.42 -4.50 7.59
C GLN A 162 -5.50 -3.38 7.09
N LEU A 163 -4.22 -3.39 7.47
CA LEU A 163 -3.25 -2.38 7.03
C LEU A 163 -2.99 -2.47 5.53
N LEU A 164 -2.83 -3.68 5.00
CA LEU A 164 -2.65 -3.91 3.57
C LEU A 164 -3.87 -3.46 2.76
N LEU A 165 -5.08 -3.68 3.27
CA LEU A 165 -6.32 -3.23 2.62
C LEU A 165 -6.41 -1.70 2.54
N ILE A 166 -6.00 -0.99 3.61
CA ILE A 166 -5.96 0.48 3.61
C ILE A 166 -4.95 0.99 2.56
N ILE A 167 -3.75 0.37 2.49
CA ILE A 167 -2.72 0.72 1.51
C ILE A 167 -3.22 0.44 0.09
N ASP A 168 -3.85 -0.71 -0.13
CA ASP A 168 -4.41 -1.08 -1.43
C ASP A 168 -5.45 -0.05 -1.88
N LEU A 169 -6.37 0.34 -0.99
CA LEU A 169 -7.39 1.34 -1.29
C LEU A 169 -6.78 2.70 -1.67
N GLN A 170 -5.74 3.15 -0.96
CA GLN A 170 -5.05 4.40 -1.28
C GLN A 170 -4.40 4.35 -2.67
N ILE A 171 -3.73 3.25 -3.02
CA ILE A 171 -3.10 3.09 -4.33
C ILE A 171 -4.16 3.00 -5.43
N GLU A 172 -5.16 2.15 -5.26
CA GLU A 172 -6.21 1.92 -6.28
C GLU A 172 -7.05 3.18 -6.53
N SER A 173 -7.23 4.04 -5.52
CA SER A 173 -8.03 5.27 -5.65
C SER A 173 -7.41 6.32 -6.58
N VAL A 174 -6.10 6.24 -6.85
CA VAL A 174 -5.39 7.18 -7.73
C VAL A 174 -5.11 6.61 -9.12
N LEU A 175 -5.38 5.33 -9.36
CA LEU A 175 -5.19 4.70 -10.66
C LEU A 175 -6.43 4.91 -11.53
N PRO A 176 -6.27 5.44 -12.76
CA PRO A 176 -7.38 5.58 -13.69
C PRO A 176 -7.86 4.19 -14.18
N VAL A 177 -9.11 4.11 -14.61
CA VAL A 177 -9.66 2.88 -15.19
C VAL A 177 -9.19 2.73 -16.65
N VAL A 178 -8.87 1.50 -17.06
CA VAL A 178 -8.45 1.19 -18.44
C VAL A 178 -9.49 1.70 -19.45
N GLY A 179 -9.04 2.43 -20.48
CA GLY A 179 -9.88 2.88 -21.58
C GLY A 179 -10.76 4.12 -21.30
N GLN A 180 -10.59 4.81 -20.18
CA GLN A 180 -11.31 6.05 -19.87
C GLN A 180 -10.57 7.33 -20.33
N GLY A 181 -9.45 7.22 -21.03
CA GLY A 181 -8.54 8.31 -21.41
C GLY A 181 -8.62 8.73 -22.89
N SER A 182 -9.79 8.70 -23.51
CA SER A 182 -9.99 9.22 -24.91
C SER A 182 -10.99 10.34 -24.94
#